data_c415f35dae646a796cc8afef461675ca
#
_entry.id   c415f35dae646a796cc8afef461675ca
#
_cell.length_a   1.000
_cell.length_b   1.000
_cell.length_c   1.000
_cell.angle_alpha   90.00
_cell.angle_beta   90.00
_cell.angle_gamma   90.00
#
_symmetry.space_group_name_H-M   'P 1'
#
loop_
_entity.id
_entity.type
_entity.pdbx_description
1 polymer ?
#
loop_
_entity_poly.entity_id
_entity_poly.type
_entity_poly.pdbx_seq_one_letter_code
_entity_poly.pdbx_strand_id
1 'polypeptide(L)'
;MPHGISHRKGFVLFEILAGLIVIGIATPMIYSEIENWLNEQLYQSAAYHADAYNTAARNYIADNNARLHSGSLPANFTADDLIRQGYLKQGFNHSPFGQSYITGIRRNQTTGRLEALTCSTGGQTIKEEGLRSVAGQLPGLGGFISKNGTATGAFGAWTDKPGDYGLTCSTGHIAVVMSGDDLQESDRLYRFQVAG
;
A
#
# COMPACT_ATOMS: atom_id res chain seq x y z
N MET A 1 17.74 77.88 -4.06
CA MET A 1 16.90 76.75 -3.62
C MET A 1 17.26 75.49 -4.42
N PRO A 2 17.89 74.49 -3.90
CA PRO A 2 17.99 73.22 -4.60
C PRO A 2 17.26 72.12 -3.81
N HIS A 3 16.49 71.35 -4.58
CA HIS A 3 15.63 70.30 -4.14
C HIS A 3 16.39 69.04 -3.74
N GLY A 4 16.19 68.58 -2.50
CA GLY A 4 16.54 67.24 -2.08
C GLY A 4 15.56 66.19 -2.56
N ILE A 5 15.86 65.54 -3.69
CA ILE A 5 15.14 64.33 -4.14
C ILE A 5 16.20 63.27 -4.46
N SER A 6 16.76 62.67 -3.46
CA SER A 6 17.69 61.53 -3.68
C SER A 6 17.52 60.36 -2.70
N HIS A 7 16.81 60.52 -1.59
CA HIS A 7 16.71 59.46 -0.59
C HIS A 7 15.61 58.42 -0.78
N ARG A 8 14.62 58.68 -1.66
CA ARG A 8 13.51 57.70 -1.87
C ARG A 8 13.82 56.51 -2.77
N LYS A 9 14.73 56.71 -3.73
CA LYS A 9 15.07 55.65 -4.72
C LYS A 9 15.88 54.49 -4.13
N GLY A 10 16.76 54.78 -3.15
CA GLY A 10 17.54 53.73 -2.48
C GLY A 10 16.72 52.89 -1.53
N PHE A 11 15.71 53.46 -0.88
CA PHE A 11 14.85 52.75 0.06
C PHE A 11 13.92 51.74 -0.63
N VAL A 12 13.35 52.10 -1.78
CA VAL A 12 12.49 51.23 -2.58
C VAL A 12 13.32 50.04 -3.15
N LEU A 13 14.55 50.26 -3.57
CA LEU A 13 15.40 49.17 -4.06
C LEU A 13 15.76 48.17 -2.96
N PHE A 14 16.03 48.65 -1.75
CA PHE A 14 16.31 47.81 -0.57
C PHE A 14 15.08 47.02 -0.18
N GLU A 15 13.90 47.60 -0.23
CA GLU A 15 12.63 46.95 0.08
C GLU A 15 12.28 45.83 -0.90
N ILE A 16 12.50 46.06 -2.19
CA ILE A 16 12.34 45.05 -3.24
C ILE A 16 13.35 43.91 -3.05
N LEU A 17 14.61 44.23 -2.76
CA LEU A 17 15.64 43.22 -2.52
C LEU A 17 15.35 42.36 -1.31
N ALA A 18 14.91 42.97 -0.21
CA ALA A 18 14.50 42.26 0.99
C ALA A 18 13.30 41.32 0.72
N GLY A 19 12.31 41.79 -0.05
CA GLY A 19 11.17 40.98 -0.47
C GLY A 19 11.57 39.78 -1.32
N LEU A 20 12.50 39.94 -2.25
CA LEU A 20 13.01 38.85 -3.09
C LEU A 20 13.80 37.80 -2.28
N ILE A 21 14.55 38.24 -1.26
CA ILE A 21 15.26 37.32 -0.37
C ILE A 21 14.27 36.47 0.43
N VAL A 22 13.23 37.09 0.99
CA VAL A 22 12.19 36.36 1.74
C VAL A 22 11.48 35.33 0.86
N ILE A 23 11.09 35.70 -0.36
CA ILE A 23 10.49 34.78 -1.32
C ILE A 23 11.45 33.65 -1.67
N GLY A 24 12.72 33.96 -1.92
CA GLY A 24 13.75 32.97 -2.25
C GLY A 24 13.99 31.93 -1.15
N ILE A 25 13.81 32.29 0.14
CA ILE A 25 13.95 31.38 1.28
C ILE A 25 12.65 30.60 1.52
N ALA A 26 11.49 31.23 1.39
CA ALA A 26 10.19 30.62 1.66
C ALA A 26 9.77 29.59 0.60
N THR A 27 10.14 29.84 -0.65
CA THR A 27 9.72 28.98 -1.78
C THR A 27 10.10 27.51 -1.61
N PRO A 28 11.36 27.11 -1.31
CA PRO A 28 11.71 25.69 -1.15
C PRO A 28 11.02 25.04 0.04
N MET A 29 10.69 25.76 1.11
CA MET A 29 9.95 25.23 2.25
C MET A 29 8.52 24.90 1.86
N ILE A 30 7.87 25.76 1.10
CA ILE A 30 6.49 25.53 0.63
C ILE A 30 6.43 24.34 -0.33
N TYR A 31 7.41 24.19 -1.22
CA TYR A 31 7.46 23.05 -2.14
C TYR A 31 7.62 21.72 -1.40
N SER A 32 8.47 21.63 -0.40
CA SER A 32 8.67 20.41 0.38
C SER A 32 7.41 19.99 1.15
N GLU A 33 6.66 20.94 1.69
CA GLU A 33 5.37 20.67 2.36
C GLU A 33 4.32 20.14 1.39
N ILE A 34 4.23 20.72 0.19
CA ILE A 34 3.31 20.26 -0.85
C ILE A 34 3.66 18.84 -1.33
N GLU A 35 4.95 18.56 -1.56
CA GLU A 35 5.39 17.23 -1.95
C GLU A 35 5.10 16.18 -0.88
N ASN A 36 5.32 16.49 0.39
CA ASN A 36 5.01 15.59 1.50
C ASN A 36 3.51 15.32 1.59
N TRP A 37 2.69 16.34 1.46
CA TRP A 37 1.24 16.20 1.47
C TRP A 37 0.73 15.35 0.29
N LEU A 38 1.23 15.58 -0.93
CA LEU A 38 0.87 14.79 -2.11
C LEU A 38 1.28 13.32 -1.96
N ASN A 39 2.47 13.06 -1.44
CA ASN A 39 2.96 11.71 -1.20
C ASN A 39 2.06 10.98 -0.19
N GLU A 40 1.65 11.65 0.89
CA GLU A 40 0.77 11.05 1.89
C GLU A 40 -0.61 10.69 1.30
N GLN A 41 -1.17 11.53 0.42
CA GLN A 41 -2.41 11.23 -0.29
C GLN A 41 -2.26 10.02 -1.23
N LEU A 42 -1.11 9.89 -1.90
CA LEU A 42 -0.81 8.72 -2.73
C LEU A 42 -0.66 7.44 -1.90
N TYR A 43 0.01 7.51 -0.74
CA TYR A 43 0.14 6.37 0.17
C TYR A 43 -1.20 5.93 0.73
N GLN A 44 -2.04 6.87 1.14
CA GLN A 44 -3.40 6.61 1.61
C GLN A 44 -4.25 5.93 0.52
N SER A 45 -4.21 6.46 -0.70
CA SER A 45 -4.91 5.86 -1.84
C SER A 45 -4.38 4.46 -2.17
N ALA A 46 -3.07 4.22 -2.06
CA ALA A 46 -2.48 2.90 -2.25
C ALA A 46 -2.92 1.91 -1.16
N ALA A 47 -3.02 2.36 0.09
CA ALA A 47 -3.53 1.54 1.19
C ALA A 47 -4.98 1.14 0.96
N TYR A 48 -5.87 2.07 0.60
CA TYR A 48 -7.27 1.76 0.26
C TYR A 48 -7.39 0.79 -0.91
N HIS A 49 -6.56 0.95 -1.94
CA HIS A 49 -6.57 0.06 -3.08
C HIS A 49 -6.10 -1.36 -2.71
N ALA A 50 -5.06 -1.47 -1.89
CA ALA A 50 -4.57 -2.74 -1.36
C ALA A 50 -5.59 -3.41 -0.45
N ASP A 51 -6.27 -2.66 0.41
CA ASP A 51 -7.31 -3.17 1.31
C ASP A 51 -8.52 -3.71 0.54
N ALA A 52 -8.97 -2.99 -0.50
CA ALA A 52 -10.04 -3.47 -1.37
C ALA A 52 -9.69 -4.81 -2.05
N TYR A 53 -8.45 -4.94 -2.53
CA TYR A 53 -7.95 -6.21 -3.07
C TYR A 53 -7.94 -7.32 -2.00
N ASN A 54 -7.38 -7.03 -0.82
CA ASN A 54 -7.27 -8.02 0.25
C ASN A 54 -8.63 -8.48 0.76
N THR A 55 -9.61 -7.60 0.82
CA THR A 55 -11.00 -7.94 1.16
C THR A 55 -11.59 -8.91 0.13
N ALA A 56 -11.41 -8.64 -1.16
CA ALA A 56 -11.83 -9.55 -2.22
C ALA A 56 -11.10 -10.89 -2.17
N ALA A 57 -9.81 -10.89 -1.89
CA ALA A 57 -9.00 -12.10 -1.74
C ALA A 57 -9.46 -12.96 -0.55
N ARG A 58 -9.79 -12.35 0.59
CA ARG A 58 -10.36 -13.06 1.75
C ARG A 58 -11.70 -13.72 1.41
N ASN A 59 -12.60 -12.99 0.76
CA ASN A 59 -13.90 -13.53 0.35
C ASN A 59 -13.72 -14.70 -0.61
N TYR A 60 -12.82 -14.57 -1.59
CA TYR A 60 -12.50 -15.67 -2.51
C TYR A 60 -11.98 -16.92 -1.78
N ILE A 61 -11.05 -16.75 -0.82
CA ILE A 61 -10.49 -17.86 -0.05
C ILE A 61 -11.57 -18.49 0.82
N ALA A 62 -12.44 -17.70 1.45
CA ALA A 62 -13.54 -18.19 2.28
C ALA A 62 -14.52 -19.04 1.46
N ASP A 63 -14.99 -18.53 0.34
CA ASP A 63 -15.95 -19.24 -0.53
C ASP A 63 -15.36 -20.51 -1.17
N ASN A 64 -14.05 -20.53 -1.40
CA ASN A 64 -13.35 -21.66 -1.99
C ASN A 64 -12.57 -22.51 -0.98
N ASN A 65 -12.81 -22.36 0.31
CA ASN A 65 -12.02 -22.95 1.38
C ASN A 65 -11.89 -24.49 1.23
N ALA A 66 -13.00 -25.21 1.04
CA ALA A 66 -13.00 -26.67 0.85
C ALA A 66 -12.18 -27.11 -0.37
N ARG A 67 -12.29 -26.39 -1.49
CA ARG A 67 -11.54 -26.65 -2.72
C ARG A 67 -10.05 -26.40 -2.54
N LEU A 68 -9.70 -25.33 -1.86
CA LEU A 68 -8.31 -24.97 -1.57
C LEU A 68 -7.67 -25.97 -0.59
N HIS A 69 -8.44 -26.45 0.39
CA HIS A 69 -7.97 -27.50 1.30
C HIS A 69 -7.70 -28.84 0.64
N SER A 70 -8.48 -29.20 -0.39
CA SER A 70 -8.28 -30.47 -1.13
C SER A 70 -7.30 -30.33 -2.30
N GLY A 71 -6.97 -29.11 -2.69
CA GLY A 71 -6.08 -28.81 -3.84
C GLY A 71 -4.61 -28.91 -3.53
N SER A 72 -3.79 -28.78 -4.58
CA SER A 72 -2.34 -28.68 -4.45
C SER A 72 -1.95 -27.29 -3.98
N LEU A 73 -1.14 -27.21 -2.93
CA LEU A 73 -0.59 -25.98 -2.38
C LEU A 73 0.94 -25.98 -2.45
N PRO A 74 1.59 -24.83 -2.63
CA PRO A 74 1.02 -23.49 -2.69
C PRO A 74 0.25 -23.22 -3.99
N ALA A 75 -0.82 -22.44 -3.90
CA ALA A 75 -1.62 -21.98 -5.02
C ALA A 75 -1.63 -20.44 -5.04
N ASN A 76 -1.76 -19.85 -6.22
CA ASN A 76 -1.82 -18.39 -6.34
C ASN A 76 -2.96 -17.92 -7.24
N PHE A 77 -3.35 -16.66 -7.08
CA PHE A 77 -4.31 -15.97 -7.93
C PHE A 77 -4.00 -14.46 -7.97
N THR A 78 -4.46 -13.80 -9.01
CA THR A 78 -4.21 -12.39 -9.30
C THR A 78 -5.47 -11.54 -9.19
N ALA A 79 -5.35 -10.22 -9.35
CA ALA A 79 -6.49 -9.31 -9.45
C ALA A 79 -7.41 -9.68 -10.63
N ASP A 80 -6.83 -10.08 -11.78
CA ASP A 80 -7.61 -10.50 -12.95
C ASP A 80 -8.44 -11.76 -12.68
N ASP A 81 -7.92 -12.68 -11.87
CA ASP A 81 -8.66 -13.87 -11.46
C ASP A 81 -9.88 -13.51 -10.60
N LEU A 82 -9.70 -12.58 -9.68
CA LEU A 82 -10.78 -12.07 -8.82
C LEU A 82 -11.82 -11.28 -9.59
N ILE A 83 -11.41 -10.50 -10.61
CA ILE A 83 -12.33 -9.80 -11.52
C ILE A 83 -13.16 -10.81 -12.33
N ARG A 84 -12.51 -11.82 -12.92
CA ARG A 84 -13.21 -12.86 -13.70
C ARG A 84 -14.23 -13.65 -12.87
N GLN A 85 -13.99 -13.81 -11.59
CA GLN A 85 -14.84 -14.53 -10.66
C GLN A 85 -15.85 -13.65 -9.93
N GLY A 86 -15.84 -12.32 -10.18
CA GLY A 86 -16.82 -11.38 -9.64
C GLY A 86 -16.52 -10.87 -8.22
N TYR A 87 -15.34 -11.17 -7.65
CA TYR A 87 -14.93 -10.64 -6.33
C TYR A 87 -14.41 -9.21 -6.40
N LEU A 88 -13.88 -8.79 -7.56
CA LEU A 88 -13.48 -7.42 -7.84
C LEU A 88 -14.28 -6.85 -9.01
N LYS A 89 -14.52 -5.56 -8.99
CA LYS A 89 -15.23 -4.86 -10.07
C LYS A 89 -14.38 -4.81 -11.33
N GLN A 90 -15.03 -4.81 -12.48
CA GLN A 90 -14.39 -4.49 -13.76
C GLN A 90 -13.73 -3.10 -13.63
N GLY A 91 -12.48 -2.99 -14.12
CA GLY A 91 -11.70 -1.75 -14.01
C GLY A 91 -10.93 -1.57 -12.70
N PHE A 92 -10.93 -2.55 -11.80
CA PHE A 92 -9.97 -2.60 -10.69
C PHE A 92 -8.58 -2.90 -11.27
N ASN A 93 -7.88 -1.86 -11.71
CA ASN A 93 -6.63 -2.02 -12.47
C ASN A 93 -5.42 -1.96 -11.54
N HIS A 94 -4.78 -0.80 -11.49
CA HIS A 94 -3.53 -0.61 -10.79
C HIS A 94 -3.68 0.40 -9.66
N SER A 95 -2.87 0.23 -8.61
CA SER A 95 -2.74 1.20 -7.54
C SER A 95 -2.23 2.55 -8.09
N PRO A 96 -2.24 3.65 -7.30
CA PRO A 96 -1.67 4.93 -7.71
C PRO A 96 -0.21 4.85 -8.18
N PHE A 97 0.52 3.81 -7.77
CA PHE A 97 1.88 3.51 -8.22
C PHE A 97 1.94 2.58 -9.44
N GLY A 98 0.83 2.28 -10.07
CA GLY A 98 0.76 1.35 -11.20
C GLY A 98 1.00 -0.12 -10.83
N GLN A 99 1.00 -0.45 -9.53
CA GLN A 99 1.20 -1.82 -9.05
C GLN A 99 -0.11 -2.61 -9.09
N SER A 100 -0.04 -3.87 -9.49
CA SER A 100 -1.11 -4.87 -9.37
C SER A 100 -0.84 -5.79 -8.17
N TYR A 101 -1.66 -6.83 -7.98
CA TYR A 101 -1.54 -7.72 -6.82
C TYR A 101 -1.60 -9.18 -7.22
N ILE A 102 -0.87 -9.99 -6.44
CA ILE A 102 -0.90 -11.45 -6.49
C ILE A 102 -0.98 -11.99 -5.07
N THR A 103 -1.81 -12.99 -4.84
CA THR A 103 -1.93 -13.68 -3.56
C THR A 103 -1.50 -15.13 -3.70
N GLY A 104 -0.62 -15.55 -2.82
CA GLY A 104 -0.24 -16.95 -2.65
C GLY A 104 -0.89 -17.53 -1.40
N ILE A 105 -1.29 -18.79 -1.47
CA ILE A 105 -1.93 -19.54 -0.39
C ILE A 105 -1.04 -20.73 -0.04
N ARG A 106 -0.81 -20.93 1.24
CA ARG A 106 -0.16 -22.14 1.78
C ARG A 106 -1.01 -22.80 2.85
N ARG A 107 -0.66 -24.00 3.21
CA ARG A 107 -1.17 -24.66 4.42
C ARG A 107 -0.13 -24.58 5.52
N ASN A 108 -0.51 -24.08 6.67
CA ASN A 108 0.33 -24.13 7.86
C ASN A 108 0.51 -25.61 8.29
N GLN A 109 1.76 -26.06 8.34
CA GLN A 109 2.09 -27.46 8.65
C GLN A 109 1.72 -27.85 10.08
N THR A 110 1.66 -26.90 11.01
CA THR A 110 1.38 -27.14 12.40
C THR A 110 -0.12 -27.16 12.70
N THR A 111 -0.86 -26.20 12.15
CA THR A 111 -2.28 -26.01 12.44
C THR A 111 -3.20 -26.62 11.38
N GLY A 112 -2.67 -26.97 10.22
CA GLY A 112 -3.43 -27.42 9.04
C GLY A 112 -4.27 -26.35 8.38
N ARG A 113 -4.28 -25.12 8.90
CA ARG A 113 -5.09 -24.00 8.39
C ARG A 113 -4.47 -23.37 7.14
N LEU A 114 -5.30 -22.76 6.31
CA LEU A 114 -4.86 -21.95 5.20
C LEU A 114 -4.29 -20.62 5.71
N GLU A 115 -3.21 -20.19 5.14
CA GLU A 115 -2.60 -18.88 5.30
C GLU A 115 -2.36 -18.30 3.93
N ALA A 116 -2.46 -16.99 3.78
CA ALA A 116 -2.22 -16.31 2.52
C ALA A 116 -1.30 -15.11 2.69
N LEU A 117 -0.51 -14.84 1.66
CA LEU A 117 0.32 -13.66 1.53
C LEU A 117 -0.02 -12.99 0.21
N THR A 118 -0.40 -11.72 0.28
CA THR A 118 -0.54 -10.86 -0.89
C THR A 118 0.71 -10.02 -1.07
N CYS A 119 1.23 -9.93 -2.30
CA CYS A 119 2.25 -8.96 -2.68
C CYS A 119 1.73 -8.07 -3.79
N SER A 120 2.07 -6.78 -3.76
CA SER A 120 1.96 -5.97 -4.96
C SER A 120 3.11 -6.29 -5.93
N THR A 121 2.91 -6.06 -7.22
CA THR A 121 3.86 -6.39 -8.29
C THR A 121 3.77 -5.40 -9.44
N GLY A 122 4.88 -5.21 -10.16
CA GLY A 122 4.96 -4.25 -11.27
C GLY A 122 4.87 -2.79 -10.83
N GLY A 123 4.66 -1.89 -11.78
CA GLY A 123 4.53 -0.46 -11.52
C GLY A 123 5.80 0.18 -10.93
N GLN A 124 5.62 1.29 -10.25
CA GLN A 124 6.70 2.03 -9.59
C GLN A 124 6.95 1.49 -8.19
N THR A 125 8.23 1.38 -7.81
CA THR A 125 8.61 1.04 -6.44
C THR A 125 8.32 2.19 -5.50
N ILE A 126 7.81 1.86 -4.32
CA ILE A 126 7.55 2.82 -3.25
C ILE A 126 8.79 2.88 -2.34
N LYS A 127 9.20 4.08 -1.94
CA LYS A 127 10.28 4.27 -0.97
C LYS A 127 9.91 3.64 0.37
N GLU A 128 10.90 3.21 1.15
CA GLU A 128 10.67 2.50 2.42
C GLU A 128 9.80 3.29 3.40
N GLU A 129 9.97 4.61 3.46
CA GLU A 129 9.14 5.51 4.30
C GLU A 129 7.66 5.43 3.89
N GLY A 130 7.39 5.51 2.59
CA GLY A 130 6.04 5.37 2.04
C GLY A 130 5.46 3.98 2.25
N LEU A 131 6.28 2.93 2.12
CA LEU A 131 5.84 1.56 2.41
C LEU A 131 5.42 1.39 3.88
N ARG A 132 6.14 2.02 4.80
CA ARG A 132 5.79 2.02 6.23
C ARG A 132 4.48 2.78 6.48
N SER A 133 4.27 3.92 5.81
CA SER A 133 3.02 4.68 5.86
C SER A 133 1.85 3.84 5.33
N VAL A 134 1.98 3.25 4.13
CA VAL A 134 0.96 2.36 3.56
C VAL A 134 0.66 1.17 4.48
N ALA A 135 1.70 0.48 4.97
CA ALA A 135 1.56 -0.68 5.84
C ALA A 135 0.85 -0.36 7.16
N GLY A 136 1.13 0.82 7.73
CA GLY A 136 0.48 1.30 8.95
C GLY A 136 -0.99 1.69 8.78
N GLN A 137 -1.42 1.98 7.56
CA GLN A 137 -2.80 2.34 7.22
C GLN A 137 -3.65 1.13 6.79
N LEU A 138 -3.01 0.00 6.50
CA LEU A 138 -3.71 -1.23 6.14
C LEU A 138 -4.32 -1.89 7.39
N PRO A 139 -5.62 -2.20 7.39
CA PRO A 139 -6.23 -2.93 8.48
C PRO A 139 -5.63 -4.33 8.63
N GLY A 140 -5.37 -4.73 9.85
CA GLY A 140 -4.82 -6.04 10.17
C GLY A 140 -3.31 -6.13 9.95
N LEU A 141 -2.85 -7.07 9.13
CA LEU A 141 -1.44 -7.46 9.01
C LEU A 141 -0.76 -6.85 7.76
N GLY A 142 -0.88 -5.53 7.59
CA GLY A 142 -0.18 -4.79 6.56
C GLY A 142 1.34 -4.79 6.74
N GLY A 143 2.06 -4.79 5.62
CA GLY A 143 3.52 -4.81 5.58
C GLY A 143 4.07 -4.50 4.20
N PHE A 144 5.32 -4.83 3.98
CA PHE A 144 6.04 -4.58 2.73
C PHE A 144 7.19 -5.57 2.53
N ILE A 145 7.71 -5.64 1.31
CA ILE A 145 8.88 -6.44 1.00
C ILE A 145 10.15 -5.64 1.34
N SER A 146 10.89 -6.14 2.31
CA SER A 146 12.14 -5.55 2.79
C SER A 146 13.30 -5.79 1.80
N LYS A 147 14.43 -5.12 2.03
CA LYS A 147 15.61 -5.18 1.14
C LYS A 147 16.21 -6.59 0.99
N ASN A 148 15.98 -7.47 1.94
CA ASN A 148 16.41 -8.86 1.90
C ASN A 148 15.41 -9.80 1.22
N GLY A 149 14.33 -9.27 0.62
CA GLY A 149 13.31 -10.06 -0.06
C GLY A 149 12.29 -10.73 0.88
N THR A 150 12.29 -10.39 2.16
CA THR A 150 11.37 -10.92 3.16
C THR A 150 10.16 -9.98 3.29
N ALA A 151 8.97 -10.53 3.38
CA ALA A 151 7.78 -9.77 3.73
C ALA A 151 7.80 -9.47 5.23
N THR A 152 7.65 -8.20 5.59
CA THR A 152 7.75 -7.72 6.97
C THR A 152 6.57 -6.82 7.28
N GLY A 153 5.91 -7.08 8.39
CA GLY A 153 4.77 -6.29 8.86
C GLY A 153 5.15 -4.88 9.30
N ALA A 154 4.17 -4.00 9.40
CA ALA A 154 4.33 -2.70 10.00
C ALA A 154 4.97 -2.84 11.38
N PHE A 155 6.00 -2.04 11.65
CA PHE A 155 6.76 -2.07 12.91
C PHE A 155 7.39 -3.43 13.27
N GLY A 156 7.56 -4.35 12.29
CA GLY A 156 8.13 -5.69 12.53
C GLY A 156 7.17 -6.66 13.22
N ALA A 157 5.88 -6.41 13.18
CA ALA A 157 4.85 -7.23 13.85
C ALA A 157 4.84 -8.68 13.39
N TRP A 158 5.25 -8.95 12.16
CA TRP A 158 5.37 -10.28 11.58
C TRP A 158 6.48 -10.31 10.52
N THR A 159 6.93 -11.50 10.18
CA THR A 159 7.92 -11.73 9.10
C THR A 159 7.61 -13.05 8.43
N ASP A 160 7.58 -13.07 7.09
CA ASP A 160 7.30 -14.26 6.31
C ASP A 160 8.12 -14.28 5.01
N LYS A 161 8.28 -15.44 4.41
CA LYS A 161 9.02 -15.61 3.15
C LYS A 161 8.04 -15.78 2.00
N PRO A 162 8.02 -14.89 0.99
CA PRO A 162 7.14 -15.03 -0.16
C PRO A 162 7.24 -16.39 -0.87
N GLY A 163 8.45 -16.97 -0.92
CA GLY A 163 8.68 -18.28 -1.51
C GLY A 163 7.89 -19.43 -0.87
N ASP A 164 7.56 -19.35 0.42
CA ASP A 164 6.74 -20.36 1.10
C ASP A 164 5.29 -20.36 0.62
N TYR A 165 4.85 -19.28 -0.01
CA TYR A 165 3.54 -19.11 -0.66
C TYR A 165 3.58 -19.30 -2.18
N GLY A 166 4.72 -19.72 -2.73
CA GLY A 166 4.91 -19.83 -4.17
C GLY A 166 4.97 -18.49 -4.89
N LEU A 167 5.36 -17.41 -4.18
CA LEU A 167 5.44 -16.06 -4.71
C LEU A 167 6.88 -15.59 -4.89
N THR A 168 7.10 -14.75 -5.90
CA THR A 168 8.31 -13.95 -6.07
C THR A 168 7.92 -12.48 -5.94
N CYS A 169 8.27 -11.88 -4.80
CA CYS A 169 7.94 -10.50 -4.49
C CYS A 169 9.22 -9.65 -4.45
N SER A 170 9.16 -8.46 -5.02
CA SER A 170 10.30 -7.53 -5.14
C SER A 170 10.27 -6.46 -4.06
N THR A 171 11.44 -5.95 -3.69
CA THR A 171 11.58 -4.77 -2.81
C THR A 171 10.84 -3.56 -3.39
N GLY A 172 10.31 -2.70 -2.52
CA GLY A 172 9.54 -1.54 -2.96
C GLY A 172 8.06 -1.83 -3.19
N HIS A 173 7.58 -2.99 -2.74
CA HIS A 173 6.22 -3.48 -2.93
C HIS A 173 5.53 -3.73 -1.59
N ILE A 174 4.20 -3.55 -1.59
CA ILE A 174 3.33 -3.80 -0.45
C ILE A 174 3.19 -5.30 -0.22
N ALA A 175 3.10 -5.72 1.03
CA ALA A 175 2.77 -7.09 1.41
C ALA A 175 1.66 -7.08 2.47
N VAL A 176 0.77 -8.06 2.42
CA VAL A 176 -0.27 -8.25 3.45
C VAL A 176 -0.39 -9.74 3.75
N VAL A 177 -0.23 -10.11 5.00
CA VAL A 177 -0.46 -11.49 5.44
C VAL A 177 -1.90 -11.65 5.90
N MET A 178 -2.49 -12.80 5.62
CA MET A 178 -3.80 -13.22 6.11
C MET A 178 -3.60 -14.49 6.93
N SER A 179 -3.82 -14.39 8.23
CA SER A 179 -3.68 -15.54 9.14
C SER A 179 -4.85 -16.51 9.00
N GLY A 180 -4.64 -17.74 9.46
CA GLY A 180 -5.70 -18.74 9.47
C GLY A 180 -6.93 -18.32 10.30
N ASP A 181 -6.73 -17.50 11.33
CA ASP A 181 -7.82 -16.98 12.16
C ASP A 181 -8.62 -15.90 11.42
N ASP A 182 -7.94 -14.97 10.72
CA ASP A 182 -8.60 -13.95 9.89
C ASP A 182 -9.44 -14.57 8.77
N LEU A 183 -8.92 -15.64 8.15
CA LEU A 183 -9.63 -16.35 7.08
C LEU A 183 -10.85 -17.15 7.59
N GLN A 184 -10.81 -17.66 8.84
CA GLN A 184 -11.95 -18.33 9.46
C GLN A 184 -13.02 -17.38 10.00
N GLU A 185 -12.62 -16.23 10.51
CA GLU A 185 -13.56 -15.22 11.00
C GLU A 185 -14.37 -14.61 9.86
N SER A 186 -13.75 -14.33 8.70
CA SER A 186 -14.47 -13.91 7.50
C SER A 186 -15.45 -14.98 6.99
N ASP A 187 -15.12 -16.26 7.04
CA ASP A 187 -16.04 -17.36 6.71
C ASP A 187 -17.26 -17.39 7.64
N ARG A 188 -17.08 -17.16 8.93
CA ARG A 188 -18.17 -17.10 9.91
C ARG A 188 -19.10 -15.90 9.68
N LEU A 189 -18.53 -14.70 9.48
CA LEU A 189 -19.30 -13.47 9.24
C LEU A 189 -20.07 -13.53 7.91
N TYR A 190 -19.47 -14.08 6.86
CA TYR A 190 -20.12 -14.26 5.56
C TYR A 190 -21.31 -15.20 5.64
N ARG A 191 -21.19 -16.33 6.36
CA ARG A 191 -22.30 -17.28 6.55
C ARG A 191 -23.48 -16.68 7.33
N PHE A 192 -23.22 -15.76 8.25
CA PHE A 192 -24.29 -15.04 8.96
C PHE A 192 -25.02 -14.03 8.06
N GLN A 193 -24.34 -13.40 7.10
CA GLN A 193 -24.94 -12.45 6.16
C GLN A 193 -25.76 -13.12 5.05
N VAL A 194 -25.42 -14.34 4.65
CA VAL A 194 -26.11 -15.10 3.58
C VAL A 194 -27.27 -15.93 4.13
N ALA A 195 -27.29 -16.21 5.42
CA ALA A 195 -28.35 -17.00 6.08
C ALA A 195 -29.50 -16.16 6.66
N GLY A 196 -29.46 -14.83 6.57
CA GLY A 196 -30.51 -13.87 6.95
C GLY A 196 -31.16 -13.23 5.75
#